data_476027a1a0028b4edf4f81ab129fa054
#
_entry.id   476027a1a0028b4edf4f81ab129fa054
#
_cell.length_a   1.000
_cell.length_b   1.000
_cell.length_c   1.000
_cell.angle_alpha   90.00
_cell.angle_beta   90.00
_cell.angle_gamma   90.00
#
_symmetry.space_group_name_H-M   'P 1'
#
loop_
_entity.id
_entity.type
_entity.pdbx_description
1 polymer ?
#
loop_
_entity_poly.entity_id
_entity_poly.type
_entity_poly.pdbx_seq_one_letter_code
_entity_poly.pdbx_strand_id
1 'polypeptide(L)'
;MTPSIPHPVRRTLAVWALPLCAVLVPALTPAPTRAQNADAQALRTRSLAATCAQCHGTDGKAVSGAVVPGLAGLPAPYFSEQMKAFKAGTRPATVMHQLAKGYSDAQIEQIAAYFAAQKK
;
A
#
# COMPACT_ATOMS: atom_id res chain seq x y z
N MET A 1 22.44 26.17 69.27
CA MET A 1 21.48 25.15 68.75
C MET A 1 21.96 24.71 67.42
N THR A 2 22.69 23.60 67.39
CA THR A 2 23.22 22.99 66.12
C THR A 2 22.38 21.76 65.81
N PRO A 3 21.81 21.65 64.61
CA PRO A 3 21.08 20.45 64.22
C PRO A 3 22.05 19.33 63.77
N SER A 4 21.84 18.15 64.34
CA SER A 4 22.56 16.92 64.08
C SER A 4 22.19 16.37 62.71
N ILE A 5 23.20 16.06 61.91
CA ILE A 5 23.06 15.42 60.61
C ILE A 5 23.01 13.91 60.83
N PRO A 6 21.98 13.20 60.37
CA PRO A 6 21.94 11.73 60.47
C PRO A 6 22.85 11.08 59.39
N HIS A 7 23.59 10.06 59.83
CA HIS A 7 24.51 9.26 59.04
C HIS A 7 23.78 8.44 57.94
N PRO A 8 24.34 8.31 56.73
CA PRO A 8 23.75 7.48 55.69
C PRO A 8 23.92 6.00 55.99
N VAL A 9 22.81 5.29 56.03
CA VAL A 9 22.77 3.82 56.10
C VAL A 9 23.35 3.24 54.82
N ARG A 10 24.51 2.62 54.91
CA ARG A 10 25.09 1.83 53.84
C ARG A 10 24.20 0.62 53.56
N ARG A 11 23.35 0.71 52.54
CA ARG A 11 22.66 -0.44 51.96
C ARG A 11 23.65 -1.18 51.05
N THR A 12 24.15 -2.30 51.52
CA THR A 12 24.87 -3.28 50.68
C THR A 12 23.88 -3.87 49.67
N LEU A 13 23.95 -3.40 48.44
CA LEU A 13 23.23 -4.02 47.34
C LEU A 13 23.93 -5.35 47.01
N ALA A 14 23.33 -6.46 47.44
CA ALA A 14 23.70 -7.78 47.00
C ALA A 14 23.33 -7.87 45.50
N VAL A 15 24.35 -7.77 44.64
CA VAL A 15 24.22 -7.98 43.19
C VAL A 15 24.02 -9.48 42.97
N TRP A 16 22.77 -9.89 42.79
CA TRP A 16 22.44 -11.22 42.32
C TRP A 16 22.78 -11.30 40.83
N ALA A 17 23.94 -11.89 40.53
CA ALA A 17 24.33 -12.21 39.19
C ALA A 17 23.43 -13.34 38.69
N LEU A 18 22.33 -13.02 37.99
CA LEU A 18 21.56 -13.97 37.21
C LEU A 18 22.33 -14.28 35.93
N PRO A 19 22.66 -15.57 35.66
CA PRO A 19 23.22 -15.92 34.35
C PRO A 19 22.16 -15.66 33.27
N LEU A 20 22.42 -14.69 32.38
CA LEU A 20 21.66 -14.45 31.17
C LEU A 20 21.93 -15.65 30.23
N CYS A 21 21.15 -16.72 30.36
CA CYS A 21 21.04 -17.72 29.31
C CYS A 21 20.35 -17.05 28.10
N ALA A 22 21.14 -16.43 27.24
CA ALA A 22 20.70 -16.00 25.93
C ALA A 22 20.40 -17.25 25.10
N VAL A 23 19.17 -17.74 25.18
CA VAL A 23 18.64 -18.73 24.24
C VAL A 23 18.52 -18.00 22.91
N LEU A 24 19.53 -18.18 22.04
CA LEU A 24 19.44 -17.84 20.62
C LEU A 24 18.39 -18.80 20.01
N VAL A 25 17.12 -18.40 20.04
CA VAL A 25 16.09 -19.04 19.22
C VAL A 25 16.28 -18.50 17.81
N PRO A 26 16.77 -19.29 16.84
CA PRO A 26 16.77 -18.87 15.45
C PRO A 26 15.31 -18.64 15.07
N ALA A 27 14.94 -17.39 14.78
CA ALA A 27 13.63 -17.05 14.26
C ALA A 27 13.54 -17.68 12.85
N LEU A 28 13.03 -18.92 12.77
CA LEU A 28 12.61 -19.54 11.52
C LEU A 28 11.37 -18.76 11.04
N THR A 29 11.58 -17.61 10.42
CA THR A 29 10.50 -16.93 9.70
C THR A 29 10.27 -17.73 8.42
N PRO A 30 9.10 -18.37 8.25
CA PRO A 30 8.81 -19.08 7.01
C PRO A 30 8.83 -18.09 5.86
N ALA A 31 9.57 -18.40 4.80
CA ALA A 31 9.51 -17.61 3.57
C ALA A 31 8.09 -17.63 3.02
N PRO A 32 7.56 -16.48 2.53
CA PRO A 32 6.22 -16.43 1.99
C PRO A 32 6.07 -17.41 0.82
N THR A 33 5.00 -18.17 0.84
CA THR A 33 4.68 -19.11 -0.24
C THR A 33 4.30 -18.37 -1.51
N ARG A 34 4.39 -19.04 -2.67
CA ARG A 34 3.96 -18.47 -3.97
C ARG A 34 2.49 -18.01 -3.93
N ALA A 35 1.63 -18.73 -3.22
CA ALA A 35 0.23 -18.34 -3.06
C ALA A 35 0.08 -17.03 -2.29
N GLN A 36 0.77 -16.88 -1.14
CA GLN A 36 0.74 -15.64 -0.35
C GLN A 36 1.25 -14.44 -1.15
N ASN A 37 2.27 -14.63 -1.99
CA ASN A 37 2.78 -13.57 -2.86
C ASN A 37 1.77 -13.18 -3.94
N ALA A 38 1.04 -14.14 -4.51
CA ALA A 38 -0.02 -13.87 -5.50
C ALA A 38 -1.18 -13.10 -4.88
N ASP A 39 -1.63 -13.49 -3.68
CA ASP A 39 -2.71 -12.81 -2.94
C ASP A 39 -2.30 -11.38 -2.56
N ALA A 40 -1.08 -11.20 -2.08
CA ALA A 40 -0.55 -9.88 -1.76
C ALA A 40 -0.48 -8.98 -3.01
N GLN A 41 -0.08 -9.53 -4.16
CA GLN A 41 -0.04 -8.79 -5.43
C GLN A 41 -1.45 -8.43 -5.90
N ALA A 42 -2.41 -9.34 -5.82
CA ALA A 42 -3.80 -9.08 -6.16
C ALA A 42 -4.39 -7.96 -5.29
N LEU A 43 -4.13 -8.00 -3.99
CA LEU A 43 -4.57 -6.96 -3.06
C LEU A 43 -3.96 -5.59 -3.38
N ARG A 44 -2.66 -5.54 -3.69
CA ARG A 44 -1.98 -4.29 -4.10
C ARG A 44 -2.59 -3.71 -5.36
N THR A 45 -2.82 -4.54 -6.38
CA THR A 45 -3.44 -4.11 -7.65
C THR A 45 -4.85 -3.58 -7.41
N ARG A 46 -5.65 -4.27 -6.59
CA ARG A 46 -7.00 -3.80 -6.22
C ARG A 46 -6.96 -2.47 -5.47
N SER A 47 -6.00 -2.28 -4.57
CA SER A 47 -5.81 -1.02 -3.84
C SER A 47 -5.45 0.13 -4.79
N LEU A 48 -4.59 -0.10 -5.78
CA LEU A 48 -4.28 0.87 -6.83
C LEU A 48 -5.53 1.22 -7.65
N ALA A 49 -6.29 0.23 -8.10
CA ALA A 49 -7.50 0.44 -8.89
C ALA A 49 -8.61 1.14 -8.09
N ALA A 50 -8.67 0.93 -6.76
CA ALA A 50 -9.65 1.58 -5.89
C ALA A 50 -9.53 3.12 -5.88
N THR A 51 -8.36 3.67 -6.17
CA THR A 51 -8.18 5.14 -6.28
C THR A 51 -8.97 5.75 -7.43
N CYS A 52 -9.34 4.96 -8.45
CA CYS A 52 -10.14 5.39 -9.60
C CYS A 52 -11.64 5.39 -9.29
N ALA A 53 -12.08 4.66 -8.25
CA ALA A 53 -13.48 4.43 -7.94
C ALA A 53 -14.25 5.72 -7.58
N GLN A 54 -13.57 6.69 -7.01
CA GLN A 54 -14.16 7.99 -6.61
C GLN A 54 -14.90 8.67 -7.78
N CYS A 55 -14.37 8.54 -9.00
CA CYS A 55 -14.94 9.19 -10.19
C CYS A 55 -15.50 8.19 -11.19
N HIS A 56 -14.89 7.02 -11.34
CA HIS A 56 -15.24 6.04 -12.36
C HIS A 56 -16.15 4.89 -11.84
N GLY A 57 -16.57 4.98 -10.59
CA GLY A 57 -17.41 3.95 -9.94
C GLY A 57 -16.61 2.76 -9.40
N THR A 58 -17.20 2.06 -8.45
CA THR A 58 -16.59 0.88 -7.83
C THR A 58 -16.27 -0.16 -8.89
N ASP A 59 -15.04 -0.67 -8.87
CA ASP A 59 -14.49 -1.58 -9.88
C ASP A 59 -14.61 -1.05 -11.33
N GLY A 60 -14.65 0.28 -11.48
CA GLY A 60 -14.79 0.93 -12.78
C GLY A 60 -16.21 0.91 -13.36
N LYS A 61 -17.22 0.56 -12.56
CA LYS A 61 -18.63 0.50 -13.00
C LYS A 61 -19.29 1.85 -12.74
N ALA A 62 -19.19 2.76 -13.70
CA ALA A 62 -19.91 4.02 -13.60
C ALA A 62 -21.42 3.79 -13.58
N VAL A 63 -22.14 4.61 -12.79
CA VAL A 63 -23.60 4.58 -12.77
C VAL A 63 -24.17 5.06 -14.12
N SER A 64 -25.38 4.61 -14.46
CA SER A 64 -26.07 5.06 -15.68
C SER A 64 -26.20 6.59 -15.71
N GLY A 65 -25.86 7.20 -16.83
CA GLY A 65 -25.89 8.65 -16.99
C GLY A 65 -24.69 9.40 -16.38
N ALA A 66 -23.68 8.71 -15.86
CA ALA A 66 -22.48 9.36 -15.36
C ALA A 66 -21.73 10.09 -16.48
N VAL A 67 -21.28 11.32 -16.20
CA VAL A 67 -20.45 12.11 -17.13
C VAL A 67 -19.06 11.50 -17.29
N VAL A 68 -18.55 10.86 -16.21
CA VAL A 68 -17.25 10.18 -16.20
C VAL A 68 -17.45 8.75 -16.70
N PRO A 69 -16.68 8.30 -17.71
CA PRO A 69 -16.88 6.99 -18.32
C PRO A 69 -16.50 5.85 -17.36
N GLY A 70 -17.18 4.71 -17.47
CA GLY A 70 -16.79 3.47 -16.80
C GLY A 70 -15.47 2.91 -17.35
N LEU A 71 -14.76 2.19 -16.52
CA LEU A 71 -13.47 1.55 -16.84
C LEU A 71 -13.60 0.03 -16.94
N ALA A 72 -14.64 -0.56 -16.36
CA ALA A 72 -14.86 -2.00 -16.34
C ALA A 72 -14.94 -2.59 -17.75
N GLY A 73 -14.17 -3.63 -18.00
CA GLY A 73 -14.13 -4.33 -19.28
C GLY A 73 -13.49 -3.54 -20.43
N LEU A 74 -12.78 -2.44 -20.16
CA LEU A 74 -11.95 -1.79 -21.17
C LEU A 74 -10.77 -2.68 -21.54
N PRO A 75 -10.40 -2.79 -22.82
CA PRO A 75 -9.18 -3.49 -23.21
C PRO A 75 -7.94 -2.90 -22.52
N ALA A 76 -7.12 -3.75 -21.91
CA ALA A 76 -5.94 -3.29 -21.17
C ALA A 76 -4.99 -2.41 -22.01
N PRO A 77 -4.66 -2.75 -23.27
CA PRO A 77 -3.83 -1.89 -24.10
C PRO A 77 -4.42 -0.50 -24.33
N TYR A 78 -5.74 -0.42 -24.55
CA TYR A 78 -6.43 0.86 -24.71
C TYR A 78 -6.35 1.70 -23.43
N PHE A 79 -6.63 1.09 -22.25
CA PHE A 79 -6.52 1.79 -20.97
C PHE A 79 -5.11 2.34 -20.75
N SER A 80 -4.08 1.52 -20.96
CA SER A 80 -2.68 1.91 -20.80
C SER A 80 -2.29 3.05 -21.73
N GLU A 81 -2.69 3.00 -22.98
CA GLU A 81 -2.44 4.06 -23.96
C GLU A 81 -3.07 5.39 -23.51
N GLN A 82 -4.35 5.35 -23.09
CA GLN A 82 -5.04 6.55 -22.65
C GLN A 82 -4.39 7.16 -21.40
N MET A 83 -4.00 6.34 -20.43
CA MET A 83 -3.30 6.81 -19.22
C MET A 83 -1.94 7.42 -19.53
N LYS A 84 -1.17 6.82 -20.43
CA LYS A 84 0.11 7.36 -20.90
C LYS A 84 -0.08 8.67 -21.66
N ALA A 85 -1.11 8.79 -22.48
CA ALA A 85 -1.45 10.03 -23.18
C ALA A 85 -1.86 11.16 -22.23
N PHE A 86 -2.63 10.86 -21.19
CA PHE A 86 -2.90 11.84 -20.12
C PHE A 86 -1.63 12.25 -19.38
N LYS A 87 -0.78 11.29 -19.01
CA LYS A 87 0.49 11.52 -18.31
C LYS A 87 1.44 12.41 -19.11
N ALA A 88 1.50 12.20 -20.43
CA ALA A 88 2.30 12.99 -21.37
C ALA A 88 1.66 14.36 -21.71
N GLY A 89 0.38 14.57 -21.38
CA GLY A 89 -0.36 15.79 -21.74
C GLY A 89 -0.81 15.85 -23.19
N THR A 90 -0.68 14.76 -23.95
CA THR A 90 -1.10 14.68 -25.37
C THR A 90 -2.61 14.45 -25.52
N ARG A 91 -3.28 13.98 -24.47
CA ARG A 91 -4.73 13.86 -24.40
C ARG A 91 -5.30 14.95 -23.49
N PRO A 92 -6.18 15.83 -23.97
CA PRO A 92 -6.84 16.85 -23.15
C PRO A 92 -7.71 16.21 -22.06
N ALA A 93 -7.68 16.76 -20.85
CA ALA A 93 -8.52 16.34 -19.74
C ALA A 93 -8.65 17.46 -18.70
N THR A 94 -9.71 17.45 -17.89
CA THR A 94 -9.88 18.37 -16.77
C THR A 94 -8.95 18.01 -15.61
N VAL A 95 -8.85 16.72 -15.23
CA VAL A 95 -8.08 16.26 -14.06
C VAL A 95 -7.14 15.09 -14.38
N MET A 96 -7.49 14.24 -15.37
CA MET A 96 -6.74 13.01 -15.62
C MET A 96 -5.28 13.23 -15.99
N HIS A 97 -4.94 14.36 -16.63
CA HIS A 97 -3.55 14.73 -16.94
C HIS A 97 -2.69 14.95 -15.67
N GLN A 98 -3.29 15.30 -14.54
CA GLN A 98 -2.59 15.40 -13.26
C GLN A 98 -2.60 14.04 -12.51
N LEU A 99 -3.76 13.38 -12.49
CA LEU A 99 -3.88 12.09 -11.81
C LEU A 99 -2.96 11.02 -12.40
N ALA A 100 -2.84 10.97 -13.72
CA ALA A 100 -2.00 9.98 -14.41
C ALA A 100 -0.51 10.12 -14.08
N LYS A 101 -0.03 11.31 -13.76
CA LYS A 101 1.37 11.55 -13.33
C LYS A 101 1.72 10.87 -12.00
N GLY A 102 0.73 10.57 -11.16
CA GLY A 102 0.90 9.88 -9.89
C GLY A 102 1.22 8.38 -10.02
N TYR A 103 1.14 7.80 -11.23
CA TYR A 103 1.34 6.38 -11.45
C TYR A 103 2.59 6.12 -12.29
N SER A 104 3.37 5.10 -11.90
CA SER A 104 4.41 4.55 -12.77
C SER A 104 3.77 3.78 -13.93
N ASP A 105 4.53 3.56 -15.00
CA ASP A 105 4.02 2.81 -16.14
C ASP A 105 3.67 1.36 -15.77
N ALA A 106 4.45 0.75 -14.88
CA ALA A 106 4.14 -0.57 -14.33
C ALA A 106 2.81 -0.60 -13.54
N GLN A 107 2.51 0.45 -12.77
CA GLN A 107 1.23 0.58 -12.07
C GLN A 107 0.07 0.79 -13.05
N ILE A 108 0.27 1.55 -14.12
CA ILE A 108 -0.72 1.74 -15.18
C ILE A 108 -1.07 0.39 -15.81
N GLU A 109 -0.07 -0.46 -16.12
CA GLU A 109 -0.32 -1.79 -16.68
C GLU A 109 -1.07 -2.71 -15.70
N GLN A 110 -0.74 -2.65 -14.40
CA GLN A 110 -1.46 -3.43 -13.38
C GLN A 110 -2.93 -2.99 -13.26
N ILE A 111 -3.20 -1.68 -13.25
CA ILE A 111 -4.55 -1.13 -13.20
C ILE A 111 -5.32 -1.48 -14.49
N ALA A 112 -4.67 -1.41 -15.65
CA ALA A 112 -5.24 -1.78 -16.93
C ALA A 112 -5.72 -3.24 -16.94
N ALA A 113 -4.86 -4.16 -16.49
CA ALA A 113 -5.21 -5.58 -16.37
C ALA A 113 -6.37 -5.81 -15.40
N TYR A 114 -6.40 -5.07 -14.28
CA TYR A 114 -7.49 -5.13 -13.31
C TYR A 114 -8.84 -4.76 -13.93
N PHE A 115 -8.93 -3.60 -14.60
CA PHE A 115 -10.20 -3.16 -15.18
C PHE A 115 -10.62 -3.99 -16.37
N ALA A 116 -9.68 -4.52 -17.17
CA ALA A 116 -9.99 -5.43 -18.27
C ALA A 116 -10.65 -6.74 -17.79
N ALA A 117 -10.32 -7.19 -16.58
CA ALA A 117 -10.91 -8.38 -15.97
C ALA A 117 -12.29 -8.12 -15.34
N GLN A 118 -12.72 -6.86 -15.17
CA GLN A 118 -14.02 -6.54 -14.59
C GLN A 118 -15.14 -6.75 -15.64
N LYS A 119 -16.26 -7.32 -15.19
CA LYS A 119 -17.47 -7.38 -16.03
C LYS A 119 -18.11 -5.98 -16.09
N LYS A 120 -18.53 -5.58 -17.28
CA LYS A 120 -19.33 -4.36 -17.50
C LYS A 120 -20.66 -4.44 -16.75
#